data_dc7185c3a3144cb388e99131394e39c2
#
_entry.id   dc7185c3a3144cb388e99131394e39c2
#
_cell.length_a   1.000
_cell.length_b   1.000
_cell.length_c   1.000
_cell.angle_alpha   90.00
_cell.angle_beta   90.00
_cell.angle_gamma   90.00
#
_symmetry.space_group_name_H-M   'P 1'
#
loop_
_entity.id
_entity.type
_entity.pdbx_description
1 polymer ?
#
loop_
_entity_poly.entity_id
_entity_poly.type
_entity_poly.pdbx_seq_one_letter_code
_entity_poly.pdbx_strand_id
1 'polypeptide(L)'
;MKKLFLYGLLLFTTSLGLTSCSKDQHSDTRVTNYIVLTINGDEVVYVDAGATYVDVGCKAEAAGQDVSDKIVTTNSVDTKVIGPYTVTYKATNEDGFSSSVKRYVYVGDPVIGSVSPGSYRQTAAGAIVNWSGFDIDMLTDGNGKYWVEDLLGGYYEQRAGYGSAYSMKGFLQVNADNTVDLAGGGDVEGWGDSYDDFKDGKYDPATNTISYCVVYAGMDFNVILTLNK
;
A
#
# COMPACT_ATOMS: atom_id res chain seq x y z
N MET A 1 -29.54 -29.90 -92.66
CA MET A 1 -30.06 -31.18 -92.19
C MET A 1 -30.06 -31.18 -90.64
N LYS A 2 -31.32 -31.17 -90.13
CA LYS A 2 -31.72 -31.98 -88.94
C LYS A 2 -30.98 -31.69 -87.63
N LYS A 3 -31.58 -31.46 -86.46
CA LYS A 3 -32.94 -31.73 -85.97
C LYS A 3 -33.16 -30.85 -84.72
N LEU A 4 -34.37 -30.40 -84.68
CA LEU A 4 -35.10 -29.87 -83.52
C LEU A 4 -35.09 -30.88 -82.37
N PHE A 5 -34.78 -30.42 -81.14
CA PHE A 5 -35.26 -31.08 -79.93
C PHE A 5 -35.67 -30.04 -78.90
N LEU A 6 -36.94 -30.00 -78.72
CA LEU A 6 -37.75 -29.34 -77.77
C LEU A 6 -37.64 -30.09 -76.45
N TYR A 7 -37.18 -29.48 -75.36
CA TYR A 7 -37.40 -30.01 -74.02
C TYR A 7 -37.98 -28.93 -73.11
N GLY A 8 -39.08 -29.34 -72.59
CA GLY A 8 -39.95 -28.52 -71.83
C GLY A 8 -39.27 -28.01 -70.50
N LEU A 9 -39.48 -26.78 -70.26
CA LEU A 9 -39.16 -26.09 -69.03
C LEU A 9 -40.17 -26.49 -67.94
N LEU A 10 -39.84 -27.49 -67.12
CA LEU A 10 -40.58 -27.81 -65.92
C LEU A 10 -40.23 -26.77 -64.86
N LEU A 11 -41.11 -25.80 -64.66
CA LEU A 11 -41.04 -24.83 -63.55
C LEU A 11 -41.31 -25.60 -62.26
N PHE A 12 -40.22 -25.93 -61.56
CA PHE A 12 -40.30 -26.36 -60.16
C PHE A 12 -40.16 -25.11 -59.26
N THR A 13 -41.28 -24.51 -58.89
CA THR A 13 -41.31 -23.45 -57.89
C THR A 13 -41.11 -24.07 -56.53
N THR A 14 -39.86 -24.17 -56.10
CA THR A 14 -39.55 -24.42 -54.70
C THR A 14 -39.84 -23.14 -53.94
N SER A 15 -40.94 -23.09 -53.19
CA SER A 15 -41.19 -22.09 -52.17
C SER A 15 -40.16 -22.30 -51.08
N LEU A 16 -39.08 -21.53 -51.14
CA LEU A 16 -38.22 -21.34 -49.96
C LEU A 16 -39.03 -20.58 -48.88
N GLY A 17 -39.62 -21.36 -48.00
CA GLY A 17 -40.13 -20.81 -46.75
C GLY A 17 -38.97 -20.14 -45.98
N LEU A 18 -38.89 -18.81 -46.05
CA LEU A 18 -38.11 -18.04 -45.13
C LEU A 18 -38.77 -18.20 -43.74
N THR A 19 -38.40 -19.25 -43.02
CA THR A 19 -38.61 -19.23 -41.57
C THR A 19 -37.70 -18.13 -41.04
N SER A 20 -38.23 -16.94 -40.96
CA SER A 20 -37.69 -15.90 -40.07
C SER A 20 -37.66 -16.49 -38.66
N CYS A 21 -36.53 -16.97 -38.23
CA CYS A 21 -36.27 -17.18 -36.85
C CYS A 21 -36.32 -15.79 -36.23
N SER A 22 -37.48 -15.34 -35.81
CA SER A 22 -37.57 -14.34 -34.76
C SER A 22 -37.09 -15.04 -33.49
N LYS A 23 -35.77 -15.14 -33.33
CA LYS A 23 -35.21 -15.25 -32.02
C LYS A 23 -35.61 -13.92 -31.33
N ASP A 24 -36.67 -13.96 -30.58
CA ASP A 24 -36.78 -13.10 -29.42
C ASP A 24 -35.54 -13.42 -28.59
N GLN A 25 -34.42 -12.80 -28.98
CA GLN A 25 -33.29 -12.65 -28.08
C GLN A 25 -33.77 -11.64 -27.04
N HIS A 26 -34.63 -12.07 -26.11
CA HIS A 26 -34.50 -11.61 -24.80
C HIS A 26 -33.09 -12.01 -24.38
N SER A 27 -32.10 -11.23 -24.80
CA SER A 27 -30.88 -11.23 -24.07
C SER A 27 -31.30 -10.76 -22.67
N ASP A 28 -31.48 -11.70 -21.75
CA ASP A 28 -31.36 -11.45 -20.32
C ASP A 28 -29.93 -10.93 -20.13
N THR A 29 -29.67 -9.74 -20.61
CA THR A 29 -28.46 -8.99 -20.29
C THR A 29 -28.66 -8.61 -18.84
N ARG A 30 -28.31 -9.54 -17.96
CA ARG A 30 -28.21 -9.27 -16.55
C ARG A 30 -27.20 -8.14 -16.39
N VAL A 31 -27.69 -6.96 -16.05
CA VAL A 31 -26.82 -5.83 -15.78
C VAL A 31 -26.18 -6.08 -14.43
N THR A 32 -24.86 -6.29 -14.43
CA THR A 32 -24.09 -6.38 -13.19
C THR A 32 -24.01 -5.00 -12.54
N ASN A 33 -24.55 -4.87 -11.35
CA ASN A 33 -24.47 -3.66 -10.57
C ASN A 33 -23.24 -3.74 -9.64
N TYR A 34 -22.22 -2.98 -9.96
CA TYR A 34 -21.04 -2.87 -9.10
C TYR A 34 -21.33 -2.03 -7.86
N ILE A 35 -20.77 -2.41 -6.74
CA ILE A 35 -20.87 -1.64 -5.51
C ILE A 35 -19.85 -0.51 -5.54
N VAL A 36 -20.31 0.71 -5.27
CA VAL A 36 -19.48 1.89 -5.05
C VAL A 36 -19.35 2.11 -3.55
N LEU A 37 -18.12 2.15 -3.05
CA LEU A 37 -17.80 2.42 -1.64
C LEU A 37 -17.34 3.86 -1.48
N THR A 38 -17.88 4.55 -0.46
CA THR A 38 -17.50 5.93 -0.12
C THR A 38 -17.17 6.01 1.36
N ILE A 39 -15.92 6.37 1.68
CA ILE A 39 -15.45 6.54 3.06
C ILE A 39 -16.18 7.73 3.70
N ASN A 40 -16.69 7.56 4.92
CA ASN A 40 -17.27 8.65 5.70
C ASN A 40 -16.14 9.46 6.36
N GLY A 41 -16.09 10.78 6.13
CA GLY A 41 -15.00 11.63 6.63
C GLY A 41 -13.69 11.44 5.89
N ASP A 42 -12.57 11.64 6.58
CA ASP A 42 -11.24 11.65 5.96
C ASP A 42 -10.72 10.24 5.65
N GLU A 43 -10.05 10.11 4.51
CA GLU A 43 -9.36 8.87 4.10
C GLU A 43 -8.06 8.66 4.90
N VAL A 44 -7.40 9.75 5.30
CA VAL A 44 -6.18 9.76 6.11
C VAL A 44 -6.48 10.40 7.45
N VAL A 45 -6.19 9.71 8.54
CA VAL A 45 -6.45 10.16 9.90
C VAL A 45 -5.20 10.02 10.75
N TYR A 46 -4.87 11.07 11.53
CA TYR A 46 -3.82 11.03 12.54
C TYR A 46 -4.46 10.93 13.92
N VAL A 47 -3.89 10.08 14.77
CA VAL A 47 -4.39 9.80 16.14
C VAL A 47 -3.22 9.79 17.09
N ASP A 48 -3.31 10.54 18.18
CA ASP A 48 -2.27 10.54 19.20
C ASP A 48 -2.09 9.14 19.80
N ALA A 49 -0.86 8.80 20.13
CA ALA A 49 -0.54 7.53 20.78
C ALA A 49 -1.32 7.37 22.09
N GLY A 50 -2.03 6.24 22.23
CA GLY A 50 -2.87 5.94 23.39
C GLY A 50 -4.24 6.62 23.41
N ALA A 51 -4.57 7.47 22.46
CA ALA A 51 -5.91 8.06 22.34
C ALA A 51 -6.96 7.05 21.85
N THR A 52 -8.23 7.38 22.02
CA THR A 52 -9.31 6.54 21.49
C THR A 52 -9.53 6.82 20.02
N TYR A 53 -9.41 5.80 19.18
CA TYR A 53 -9.82 5.85 17.79
C TYR A 53 -11.23 5.29 17.61
N VAL A 54 -12.09 6.04 16.94
CA VAL A 54 -13.45 5.60 16.55
C VAL A 54 -13.55 5.69 15.03
N ASP A 55 -13.72 4.54 14.39
CA ASP A 55 -13.94 4.49 12.95
C ASP A 55 -15.35 4.98 12.58
N VAL A 56 -15.43 5.96 11.68
CA VAL A 56 -16.71 6.55 11.23
C VAL A 56 -17.33 5.80 10.05
N GLY A 57 -16.70 4.71 9.60
CA GLY A 57 -17.25 3.76 8.64
C GLY A 57 -17.20 4.22 7.18
N CYS A 58 -18.01 3.53 6.38
CA CYS A 58 -18.10 3.67 4.93
C CYS A 58 -19.55 3.45 4.48
N LYS A 59 -19.97 4.08 3.39
CA LYS A 59 -21.23 3.80 2.69
C LYS A 59 -21.00 2.93 1.47
N ALA A 60 -21.99 2.12 1.14
CA ALA A 60 -22.00 1.31 -0.07
C ALA A 60 -23.30 1.53 -0.85
N GLU A 61 -23.19 1.79 -2.14
CA GLU A 61 -24.31 1.95 -3.06
C GLU A 61 -24.18 1.03 -4.27
N ALA A 62 -25.29 0.43 -4.70
CA ALA A 62 -25.39 -0.34 -5.94
C ALA A 62 -26.69 0.04 -6.66
N ALA A 63 -26.61 0.42 -7.95
CA ALA A 63 -27.77 0.88 -8.74
C ALA A 63 -28.60 1.98 -8.06
N GLY A 64 -27.94 2.88 -7.30
CA GLY A 64 -28.62 3.96 -6.56
C GLY A 64 -29.35 3.51 -5.29
N GLN A 65 -29.16 2.27 -4.85
CA GLN A 65 -29.69 1.75 -3.60
C GLN A 65 -28.58 1.62 -2.55
N ASP A 66 -28.90 1.95 -1.30
CA ASP A 66 -27.99 1.73 -0.16
C ASP A 66 -27.90 0.23 0.13
N VAL A 67 -26.66 -0.27 0.11
CA VAL A 67 -26.28 -1.67 0.40
C VAL A 67 -25.19 -1.72 1.46
N SER A 68 -25.14 -0.74 2.36
CA SER A 68 -24.10 -0.60 3.39
C SER A 68 -24.08 -1.77 4.38
N ASP A 69 -25.18 -2.51 4.50
CA ASP A 69 -25.28 -3.76 5.25
C ASP A 69 -24.39 -4.90 4.71
N LYS A 70 -23.95 -4.79 3.44
CA LYS A 70 -23.03 -5.75 2.80
C LYS A 70 -21.55 -5.45 3.08
N ILE A 71 -21.24 -4.36 3.80
CA ILE A 71 -19.85 -4.00 4.09
C ILE A 71 -19.27 -4.92 5.16
N VAL A 72 -18.14 -5.52 4.83
CA VAL A 72 -17.27 -6.21 5.78
C VAL A 72 -16.09 -5.27 6.07
N THR A 73 -15.94 -4.89 7.35
CA THR A 73 -14.86 -4.02 7.82
C THR A 73 -13.78 -4.85 8.51
N THR A 74 -12.52 -4.65 8.09
CA THR A 74 -11.34 -5.16 8.81
C THR A 74 -10.60 -3.96 9.39
N ASN A 75 -10.50 -3.91 10.73
CA ASN A 75 -9.85 -2.84 11.47
C ASN A 75 -8.77 -3.45 12.38
N SER A 76 -7.51 -3.05 12.16
CA SER A 76 -6.34 -3.50 12.93
C SER A 76 -5.69 -2.37 13.74
N VAL A 77 -6.36 -1.23 13.90
CA VAL A 77 -5.81 -0.06 14.60
C VAL A 77 -5.60 -0.38 16.08
N ASP A 78 -4.35 -0.31 16.53
CA ASP A 78 -3.96 -0.32 17.93
C ASP A 78 -3.29 1.01 18.28
N THR A 79 -4.03 1.89 18.95
CA THR A 79 -3.53 3.22 19.32
C THR A 79 -2.44 3.20 20.40
N LYS A 80 -2.18 2.06 21.04
CA LYS A 80 -1.09 1.90 22.01
C LYS A 80 0.27 1.74 21.35
N VAL A 81 0.30 1.44 20.06
CA VAL A 81 1.52 1.24 19.29
C VAL A 81 1.55 2.27 18.16
N ILE A 82 2.56 3.13 18.15
CA ILE A 82 2.75 4.10 17.06
C ILE A 82 3.03 3.37 15.75
N GLY A 83 2.53 3.90 14.65
CA GLY A 83 2.74 3.31 13.33
C GLY A 83 1.56 3.53 12.38
N PRO A 84 1.71 3.10 11.13
CA PRO A 84 0.64 3.15 10.13
C PRO A 84 -0.28 1.94 10.25
N TYR A 85 -1.59 2.20 10.20
CA TYR A 85 -2.63 1.19 10.20
C TYR A 85 -3.59 1.40 9.04
N THR A 86 -4.36 0.38 8.71
CA THR A 86 -5.42 0.48 7.72
C THR A 86 -6.73 -0.07 8.25
N VAL A 87 -7.83 0.63 7.93
CA VAL A 87 -9.18 0.08 8.02
C VAL A 87 -9.64 -0.21 6.60
N THR A 88 -9.94 -1.47 6.31
CA THR A 88 -10.37 -1.91 4.99
C THR A 88 -11.87 -2.18 5.00
N TYR A 89 -12.59 -1.55 4.07
CA TYR A 89 -14.00 -1.81 3.82
C TYR A 89 -14.12 -2.58 2.51
N LYS A 90 -14.85 -3.68 2.54
CA LYS A 90 -15.07 -4.54 1.37
C LYS A 90 -16.56 -4.88 1.28
N ALA A 91 -17.13 -4.79 0.09
CA ALA A 91 -18.47 -5.30 -0.17
C ALA A 91 -18.48 -6.10 -1.47
N THR A 92 -19.32 -7.15 -1.50
CA THR A 92 -19.45 -8.05 -2.65
C THR A 92 -20.88 -8.03 -3.16
N ASN A 93 -21.06 -7.85 -4.46
CA ASN A 93 -22.39 -7.87 -5.06
C ASN A 93 -22.89 -9.32 -5.25
N GLU A 94 -24.13 -9.45 -5.74
CA GLU A 94 -24.79 -10.76 -5.97
C GLU A 94 -24.12 -11.59 -7.06
N ASP A 95 -23.38 -10.95 -7.96
CA ASP A 95 -22.62 -11.60 -9.03
C ASP A 95 -21.22 -12.07 -8.57
N GLY A 96 -20.84 -11.80 -7.31
CA GLY A 96 -19.56 -12.17 -6.71
C GLY A 96 -18.43 -11.17 -6.94
N PHE A 97 -18.70 -10.00 -7.56
CA PHE A 97 -17.69 -8.95 -7.72
C PHE A 97 -17.54 -8.14 -6.43
N SER A 98 -16.30 -7.99 -5.99
CA SER A 98 -15.96 -7.24 -4.78
C SER A 98 -15.38 -5.87 -5.11
N SER A 99 -15.82 -4.86 -4.36
CA SER A 99 -15.17 -3.55 -4.27
C SER A 99 -14.52 -3.41 -2.91
N SER A 100 -13.41 -2.68 -2.83
CA SER A 100 -12.78 -2.36 -1.54
C SER A 100 -12.16 -0.97 -1.54
N VAL A 101 -12.19 -0.29 -0.38
CA VAL A 101 -11.51 0.98 -0.12
C VAL A 101 -10.83 0.91 1.24
N LYS A 102 -9.82 1.76 1.46
CA LYS A 102 -9.04 1.76 2.70
C LYS A 102 -9.00 3.16 3.30
N ARG A 103 -9.14 3.22 4.64
CA ARG A 103 -8.73 4.38 5.42
C ARG A 103 -7.36 4.11 6.01
N TYR A 104 -6.47 5.10 5.92
CA TYR A 104 -5.15 5.07 6.53
C TYR A 104 -5.19 5.78 7.87
N VAL A 105 -4.75 5.12 8.91
CA VAL A 105 -4.70 5.67 10.28
C VAL A 105 -3.26 5.65 10.75
N TYR A 106 -2.73 6.84 11.02
CA TYR A 106 -1.38 7.01 11.54
C TYR A 106 -1.46 7.30 13.04
N VAL A 107 -0.91 6.41 13.86
CA VAL A 107 -0.86 6.58 15.32
C VAL A 107 0.46 7.21 15.69
N GLY A 108 0.42 8.38 16.30
CA GLY A 108 1.58 9.23 16.64
C GLY A 108 1.65 10.50 15.81
N ASP A 109 2.49 11.42 16.23
CA ASP A 109 2.74 12.68 15.52
C ASP A 109 3.66 12.45 14.31
N PRO A 110 3.34 13.00 13.14
CA PRO A 110 4.18 12.87 11.97
C PRO A 110 5.49 13.66 12.13
N VAL A 111 6.58 13.03 11.72
CA VAL A 111 7.92 13.61 11.67
C VAL A 111 8.57 13.16 10.36
N ILE A 112 9.34 14.03 9.73
CA ILE A 112 10.17 13.67 8.57
C ILE A 112 11.61 13.53 9.01
N GLY A 113 12.22 12.39 8.75
CA GLY A 113 13.65 12.17 8.88
C GLY A 113 14.36 12.41 7.55
N SER A 114 14.89 13.63 7.34
CA SER A 114 15.65 13.92 6.12
C SER A 114 17.05 13.31 6.21
N VAL A 115 17.40 12.45 5.25
CA VAL A 115 18.72 11.80 5.17
C VAL A 115 19.79 12.84 4.86
N SER A 116 20.67 13.05 5.83
CA SER A 116 21.67 14.10 5.81
C SER A 116 22.97 13.67 5.12
N PRO A 117 23.76 14.63 4.60
CA PRO A 117 25.12 14.36 4.14
C PRO A 117 25.95 13.70 5.24
N GLY A 118 26.77 12.71 4.86
CA GLY A 118 27.53 11.89 5.82
C GLY A 118 26.91 10.50 6.01
N SER A 119 25.68 10.27 5.53
CA SER A 119 25.13 8.90 5.43
C SER A 119 25.86 8.11 4.35
N TYR A 120 26.23 6.88 4.67
CA TYR A 120 26.96 6.00 3.73
C TYR A 120 26.72 4.52 4.02
N ARG A 121 26.77 3.71 2.96
CA ARG A 121 26.88 2.24 3.05
C ARG A 121 28.33 1.85 2.84
N GLN A 122 28.83 0.94 3.68
CA GLN A 122 30.17 0.37 3.56
C GLN A 122 30.09 -1.15 3.45
N THR A 123 30.77 -1.72 2.47
CA THR A 123 30.91 -3.17 2.34
C THR A 123 32.04 -3.69 3.24
N ALA A 124 32.07 -5.01 3.52
CA ALA A 124 33.17 -5.66 4.26
C ALA A 124 34.55 -5.44 3.60
N ALA A 125 34.61 -5.23 2.29
CA ALA A 125 35.84 -4.90 1.56
C ALA A 125 36.20 -3.41 1.63
N GLY A 126 35.46 -2.59 2.37
CA GLY A 126 35.69 -1.16 2.56
C GLY A 126 35.18 -0.23 1.45
N ALA A 127 34.46 -0.74 0.45
CA ALA A 127 33.87 0.12 -0.58
C ALA A 127 32.72 0.96 0.02
N ILE A 128 32.77 2.28 -0.18
CA ILE A 128 31.81 3.24 0.38
C ILE A 128 30.93 3.80 -0.74
N VAL A 129 29.62 3.93 -0.42
CA VAL A 129 28.62 4.62 -1.25
C VAL A 129 27.89 5.60 -0.36
N ASN A 130 28.02 6.90 -0.65
CA ASN A 130 27.31 7.97 0.05
C ASN A 130 25.95 8.23 -0.57
N TRP A 131 24.96 8.66 0.27
CA TRP A 131 23.67 9.19 -0.20
C TRP A 131 23.09 10.18 0.79
N SER A 132 22.18 11.04 0.33
CA SER A 132 21.46 12.01 1.14
C SER A 132 20.30 12.60 0.35
N GLY A 133 19.47 13.42 1.00
CA GLY A 133 18.39 14.16 0.32
C GLY A 133 17.13 13.35 0.08
N PHE A 134 16.98 12.20 0.73
CA PHE A 134 15.73 11.45 0.80
C PHE A 134 15.01 11.75 2.10
N ASP A 135 13.70 11.78 2.06
CA ASP A 135 12.85 11.94 3.22
C ASP A 135 12.26 10.58 3.62
N ILE A 136 12.33 10.30 4.91
CA ILE A 136 11.82 9.08 5.53
C ILE A 136 10.66 9.46 6.44
N ASP A 137 9.49 8.88 6.18
CA ASP A 137 8.32 9.07 7.00
C ASP A 137 8.53 8.42 8.38
N MET A 138 8.23 9.18 9.41
CA MET A 138 8.36 8.75 10.80
C MET A 138 7.13 9.20 11.59
N LEU A 139 6.84 8.47 12.68
CA LEU A 139 5.82 8.84 13.66
C LEU A 139 6.44 8.81 15.05
N THR A 140 6.06 9.74 15.92
CA THR A 140 6.55 9.76 17.31
C THR A 140 5.41 9.77 18.32
N ASP A 141 5.68 9.21 19.52
CA ASP A 141 4.80 9.34 20.68
C ASP A 141 5.13 10.57 21.55
N GLY A 142 6.10 11.39 21.13
CA GLY A 142 6.60 12.53 21.91
C GLY A 142 7.47 12.17 23.11
N ASN A 143 7.70 10.87 23.40
CA ASN A 143 8.46 10.37 24.54
C ASN A 143 9.76 9.65 24.11
N GLY A 144 10.28 10.01 22.95
CA GLY A 144 11.54 9.47 22.42
C GLY A 144 11.37 8.20 21.57
N LYS A 145 10.19 7.66 21.45
CA LYS A 145 9.93 6.53 20.54
C LYS A 145 9.53 7.04 19.16
N TYR A 146 10.15 6.45 18.13
CA TYR A 146 9.89 6.75 16.73
C TYR A 146 9.60 5.46 15.97
N TRP A 147 8.51 5.42 15.22
CA TRP A 147 8.36 4.50 14.10
C TRP A 147 9.07 5.11 12.90
N VAL A 148 9.82 4.31 12.16
CA VAL A 148 10.61 4.72 10.99
C VAL A 148 10.25 3.85 9.82
N GLU A 149 9.88 4.45 8.68
CA GLU A 149 9.50 3.70 7.49
C GLU A 149 10.69 2.95 6.88
N ASP A 150 11.88 3.56 6.89
CA ASP A 150 13.09 2.89 6.38
C ASP A 150 14.34 3.20 7.21
N LEU A 151 14.75 2.24 8.04
CA LEU A 151 15.98 2.28 8.84
C LEU A 151 17.26 2.30 7.98
N LEU A 152 17.18 1.94 6.70
CA LEU A 152 18.31 2.04 5.76
C LEU A 152 18.36 3.40 5.07
N GLY A 153 17.55 4.38 5.51
CA GLY A 153 17.54 5.75 5.02
C GLY A 153 17.21 5.85 3.53
N GLY A 154 16.26 5.10 3.03
CA GLY A 154 15.83 5.12 1.62
C GLY A 154 16.84 4.48 0.65
N TYR A 155 17.85 3.76 1.16
CA TYR A 155 18.91 3.24 0.30
C TYR A 155 18.39 2.30 -0.78
N TYR A 156 17.60 1.30 -0.42
CA TYR A 156 17.05 0.36 -1.40
C TYR A 156 15.74 0.86 -2.00
N GLU A 157 14.86 1.37 -1.17
CA GLU A 157 13.55 1.84 -1.62
C GLU A 157 13.64 2.97 -2.64
N GLN A 158 14.30 4.08 -2.25
CA GLN A 158 14.30 5.32 -3.02
C GLN A 158 15.53 5.43 -3.91
N ARG A 159 16.75 5.29 -3.36
CA ARG A 159 17.99 5.47 -4.10
C ARG A 159 18.21 4.38 -5.16
N ALA A 160 18.01 3.11 -4.81
CA ALA A 160 18.12 2.00 -5.77
C ALA A 160 16.85 1.78 -6.58
N GLY A 161 15.71 2.38 -6.16
CA GLY A 161 14.43 2.32 -6.88
C GLY A 161 13.71 0.98 -6.80
N TYR A 162 13.95 0.18 -5.76
CA TYR A 162 13.30 -1.13 -5.61
C TYR A 162 11.87 -1.00 -5.09
N GLY A 163 11.50 0.16 -4.47
CA GLY A 163 10.17 0.42 -3.95
C GLY A 163 9.97 -0.02 -2.50
N SER A 164 8.80 0.30 -1.93
CA SER A 164 8.52 0.23 -0.49
C SER A 164 8.56 -1.17 0.14
N ALA A 165 8.47 -2.24 -0.67
CA ALA A 165 8.68 -3.61 -0.18
C ALA A 165 10.12 -3.86 0.32
N TYR A 166 11.06 -3.00 -0.09
CA TYR A 166 12.48 -3.09 0.23
C TYR A 166 12.94 -2.04 1.24
N SER A 167 12.01 -1.31 1.86
CA SER A 167 12.28 -0.51 3.05
C SER A 167 12.39 -1.41 4.28
N MET A 168 13.23 -1.02 5.22
CA MET A 168 13.41 -1.71 6.51
C MET A 168 12.66 -0.94 7.59
N LYS A 169 11.43 -1.32 7.87
CA LYS A 169 10.59 -0.64 8.87
C LYS A 169 11.00 -1.03 10.28
N GLY A 170 10.98 -0.07 11.19
CA GLY A 170 11.30 -0.38 12.58
C GLY A 170 11.02 0.74 13.56
N PHE A 171 11.41 0.51 14.81
CA PHE A 171 11.22 1.46 15.90
C PHE A 171 12.57 1.84 16.48
N LEU A 172 12.79 3.14 16.67
CA LEU A 172 13.91 3.69 17.39
C LEU A 172 13.43 4.20 18.75
N GLN A 173 14.25 4.04 19.78
CA GLN A 173 14.08 4.64 21.11
C GLN A 173 15.24 5.56 21.41
N VAL A 174 14.97 6.85 21.53
CA VAL A 174 15.90 7.83 22.07
C VAL A 174 15.82 7.79 23.59
N ASN A 175 16.93 7.49 24.24
CA ASN A 175 17.04 7.40 25.68
C ASN A 175 17.36 8.76 26.32
N ALA A 176 17.23 8.85 27.65
CA ALA A 176 17.49 10.09 28.41
C ALA A 176 18.97 10.57 28.34
N ASP A 177 19.91 9.69 28.04
CA ASP A 177 21.33 9.98 27.83
C ASP A 177 21.69 10.26 26.36
N ASN A 178 20.69 10.38 25.50
CA ASN A 178 20.79 10.57 24.05
C ASN A 178 21.37 9.37 23.28
N THR A 179 21.48 8.20 23.89
CA THR A 179 21.70 6.97 23.11
C THR A 179 20.42 6.60 22.37
N VAL A 180 20.55 5.87 21.26
CA VAL A 180 19.42 5.40 20.47
C VAL A 180 19.51 3.90 20.27
N ASP A 181 18.45 3.20 20.63
CA ASP A 181 18.31 1.76 20.47
C ASP A 181 17.29 1.42 19.37
N LEU A 182 17.48 0.26 18.74
CA LEU A 182 16.43 -0.35 17.91
C LEU A 182 15.44 -1.04 18.86
N ALA A 183 14.20 -0.55 18.87
CA ALA A 183 13.14 -1.00 19.79
C ALA A 183 12.17 -1.99 19.12
N GLY A 184 12.49 -2.50 17.94
CA GLY A 184 11.70 -3.49 17.21
C GLY A 184 11.66 -3.26 15.71
N GLY A 185 11.17 -4.23 14.94
CA GLY A 185 11.20 -4.23 13.48
C GLY A 185 12.57 -4.62 12.93
N GLY A 186 12.91 -4.13 11.75
CA GLY A 186 14.17 -4.40 11.07
C GLY A 186 14.08 -5.49 10.00
N ASP A 187 12.86 -5.86 9.60
CA ASP A 187 12.61 -6.80 8.51
C ASP A 187 12.53 -6.07 7.16
N VAL A 188 13.01 -6.72 6.10
CA VAL A 188 12.85 -6.30 4.70
C VAL A 188 11.91 -7.29 4.01
N GLU A 189 10.64 -6.90 3.86
CA GLU A 189 9.58 -7.77 3.32
C GLU A 189 9.93 -8.33 1.93
N GLY A 190 10.51 -7.48 1.07
CA GLY A 190 10.80 -7.84 -0.33
C GLY A 190 11.83 -8.96 -0.49
N TRP A 191 12.70 -9.15 0.50
CA TRP A 191 13.66 -10.26 0.53
C TRP A 191 13.31 -11.32 1.58
N GLY A 192 12.44 -11.02 2.54
CA GLY A 192 12.04 -11.96 3.60
C GLY A 192 13.16 -12.22 4.61
N ASP A 193 14.03 -11.25 4.83
CA ASP A 193 15.13 -11.27 5.77
C ASP A 193 15.10 -10.04 6.69
N SER A 194 16.05 -9.94 7.62
CA SER A 194 16.12 -8.88 8.62
C SER A 194 17.57 -8.40 8.81
N TYR A 195 17.70 -7.29 9.57
CA TYR A 195 19.02 -6.78 9.95
C TYR A 195 19.85 -7.81 10.73
N ASP A 196 21.18 -7.65 10.63
CA ASP A 196 22.16 -8.49 11.36
C ASP A 196 22.51 -7.88 12.73
N ASP A 197 22.66 -6.53 12.79
CA ASP A 197 23.05 -5.78 14.00
C ASP A 197 22.59 -4.32 13.90
N PHE A 198 22.47 -3.67 15.07
CA PHE A 198 22.22 -2.24 15.21
C PHE A 198 23.20 -1.65 16.23
N LYS A 199 23.94 -0.61 15.83
CA LYS A 199 25.02 -0.04 16.66
C LYS A 199 25.17 1.46 16.49
N ASP A 200 25.91 2.09 17.40
CA ASP A 200 26.31 3.50 17.36
C ASP A 200 25.13 4.49 17.33
N GLY A 201 23.97 4.07 17.86
CA GLY A 201 22.77 4.90 17.90
C GLY A 201 22.95 6.10 18.83
N LYS A 202 22.72 7.31 18.28
CA LYS A 202 22.87 8.59 19.01
C LYS A 202 21.88 9.64 18.52
N TYR A 203 21.33 10.42 19.45
CA TYR A 203 20.59 11.64 19.18
C TYR A 203 21.42 12.86 19.54
N ASP A 204 21.48 13.85 18.67
CA ASP A 204 22.09 15.14 18.93
C ASP A 204 20.97 16.21 19.01
N PRO A 205 20.63 16.71 20.21
CA PRO A 205 19.60 17.72 20.37
C PRO A 205 19.99 19.10 19.82
N ALA A 206 21.29 19.38 19.62
CA ALA A 206 21.75 20.66 19.08
C ALA A 206 21.46 20.79 17.58
N THR A 207 21.52 19.68 16.87
CA THR A 207 21.25 19.60 15.42
C THR A 207 19.93 18.92 15.09
N ASN A 208 19.22 18.42 16.10
CA ASN A 208 18.00 17.64 15.97
C ASN A 208 18.20 16.44 15.04
N THR A 209 19.31 15.70 15.20
CA THR A 209 19.65 14.56 14.35
C THR A 209 19.69 13.25 15.13
N ILE A 210 19.19 12.19 14.50
CA ILE A 210 19.42 10.80 14.93
C ILE A 210 20.46 10.19 13.96
N SER A 211 21.52 9.59 14.52
CA SER A 211 22.50 8.83 13.75
C SER A 211 22.62 7.41 14.30
N TYR A 212 22.81 6.45 13.42
CA TYR A 212 22.97 5.03 13.77
C TYR A 212 23.59 4.25 12.63
N CYS A 213 24.02 3.03 12.92
CA CYS A 213 24.45 2.06 11.93
C CYS A 213 23.60 0.79 11.99
N VAL A 214 22.98 0.44 10.89
CA VAL A 214 22.34 -0.87 10.68
C VAL A 214 23.31 -1.75 9.91
N VAL A 215 23.63 -2.92 10.45
CA VAL A 215 24.35 -3.97 9.72
C VAL A 215 23.32 -4.83 9.02
N TYR A 216 23.41 -4.93 7.71
CA TYR A 216 22.47 -5.68 6.91
C TYR A 216 23.17 -6.31 5.69
N ALA A 217 22.94 -7.61 5.49
CA ALA A 217 23.55 -8.39 4.41
C ALA A 217 25.09 -8.24 4.34
N GLY A 218 25.75 -8.21 5.52
CA GLY A 218 27.19 -8.06 5.66
C GLY A 218 27.72 -6.67 5.28
N MET A 219 26.88 -5.64 5.28
CA MET A 219 27.25 -4.26 4.99
C MET A 219 26.79 -3.33 6.12
N ASP A 220 27.56 -2.29 6.37
CA ASP A 220 27.25 -1.25 7.34
C ASP A 220 26.49 -0.09 6.65
N PHE A 221 25.28 0.20 7.09
CA PHE A 221 24.47 1.35 6.67
C PHE A 221 24.49 2.41 7.76
N ASN A 222 25.36 3.40 7.60
CA ASN A 222 25.47 4.52 8.51
C ASN A 222 24.49 5.61 8.07
N VAL A 223 23.47 5.85 8.86
CA VAL A 223 22.35 6.75 8.54
C VAL A 223 22.35 7.92 9.50
N ILE A 224 22.17 9.13 8.97
CA ILE A 224 21.98 10.36 9.73
C ILE A 224 20.66 10.96 9.25
N LEU A 225 19.69 11.08 10.16
CA LEU A 225 18.38 11.68 9.92
C LEU A 225 18.29 13.02 10.64
N THR A 226 18.06 14.11 9.91
CA THR A 226 17.65 15.39 10.51
C THR A 226 16.13 15.37 10.66
N LEU A 227 15.65 15.56 11.89
CA LEU A 227 14.23 15.51 12.21
C LEU A 227 13.56 16.84 11.92
N ASN A 228 12.52 16.84 11.10
CA ASN A 228 11.69 17.97 10.73
C ASN A 228 10.24 17.70 11.13
N LYS A 229 9.56 18.71 11.68
CA LYS A 229 8.13 18.66 12.00
C LYS A 229 7.30 19.29 10.91
#